data_8fb57f91cae2a3a5834f9d014ca79059
#
_entry.id   8fb57f91cae2a3a5834f9d014ca79059
#
_cell.length_a   1.000
_cell.length_b   1.000
_cell.length_c   1.000
_cell.angle_alpha   90.00
_cell.angle_beta   90.00
_cell.angle_gamma   90.00
#
_symmetry.space_group_name_H-M   'P 1'
#
loop_
_entity.id
_entity.type
_entity.pdbx_description
1 polymer ?
#
loop_
_entity_poly.entity_id
_entity_poly.type
_entity_poly.pdbx_seq_one_letter_code
_entity_poly.pdbx_strand_id
1 'polypeptide(L)'
;MSNPVLKLENVTMQFGGVVAVDNLSMEVGEGEIVALIGPNGAGKTTAFNVVTGVYAPTNGCLYLDGKPYLCEHPTGRAKHDYLGSDVEKFAGKPTLRKTPDQITKMGLARTFQNIRLFGNLTVFENVLIAKHMHAKGGFLAATFHLNGKEETRMRREAMELLEIVGLAELKDETASNLPYGQQRRLEIARALATDPRLLLLDEPAAGMNPQETLELTEFIRENR
;
A
#
# COMPACT_ATOMS: atom_id res chain seq x y z
N MET A 1 -15.29 19.05 -9.45
CA MET A 1 -14.40 17.92 -9.73
C MET A 1 -13.99 17.37 -8.35
N SER A 2 -14.21 16.10 -8.07
CA SER A 2 -13.77 15.46 -6.83
C SER A 2 -12.24 15.50 -6.77
N ASN A 3 -11.66 15.76 -5.60
CA ASN A 3 -10.22 15.65 -5.41
C ASN A 3 -9.80 14.19 -5.64
N PRO A 4 -8.70 13.93 -6.37
CA PRO A 4 -8.19 12.57 -6.52
C PRO A 4 -7.77 11.99 -5.15
N VAL A 5 -7.97 10.69 -4.97
CA VAL A 5 -7.50 9.95 -3.78
C VAL A 5 -5.99 9.97 -3.72
N LEU A 6 -5.31 9.72 -4.84
CA LEU A 6 -3.85 9.83 -4.95
C LEU A 6 -3.51 10.80 -6.08
N LYS A 7 -2.55 11.69 -5.82
CA LYS A 7 -1.94 12.54 -6.84
C LYS A 7 -0.43 12.52 -6.71
N LEU A 8 0.24 12.26 -7.81
CA LEU A 8 1.67 12.45 -8.00
C LEU A 8 1.88 13.69 -8.88
N GLU A 9 2.81 14.53 -8.48
CA GLU A 9 3.10 15.78 -9.18
C GLU A 9 4.60 15.92 -9.44
N ASN A 10 5.00 15.71 -10.72
CA ASN A 10 6.38 15.79 -11.22
C ASN A 10 7.38 14.97 -10.37
N VAL A 11 7.02 13.73 -10.07
CA VAL A 11 7.81 12.83 -9.23
C VAL A 11 8.99 12.29 -10.01
N THR A 12 10.20 12.58 -9.53
CA THR A 12 11.45 12.03 -10.05
C THR A 12 12.18 11.27 -8.95
N MET A 13 12.68 10.10 -9.25
CA MET A 13 13.54 9.30 -8.38
C MET A 13 14.85 8.97 -9.07
N GLN A 14 15.94 9.47 -8.52
CA GLN A 14 17.29 9.28 -9.01
C GLN A 14 18.15 8.53 -7.99
N PHE A 15 18.90 7.56 -8.45
CA PHE A 15 19.89 6.81 -7.67
C PHE A 15 21.28 7.08 -8.26
N GLY A 16 22.05 7.96 -7.62
CA GLY A 16 23.34 8.39 -8.17
C GLY A 16 23.21 8.96 -9.58
N GLY A 17 23.84 8.33 -10.56
CA GLY A 17 23.78 8.73 -11.99
C GLY A 17 22.61 8.16 -12.80
N VAL A 18 21.66 7.44 -12.15
CA VAL A 18 20.54 6.79 -12.85
C VAL A 18 19.22 7.39 -12.42
N VAL A 19 18.46 7.92 -13.36
CA VAL A 19 17.06 8.35 -13.16
C VAL A 19 16.16 7.15 -13.40
N ALA A 20 15.60 6.60 -12.33
CA ALA A 20 14.72 5.42 -12.38
C ALA A 20 13.25 5.76 -12.66
N VAL A 21 12.81 6.95 -12.22
CA VAL A 21 11.51 7.54 -12.54
C VAL A 21 11.77 9.01 -12.84
N ASP A 22 11.31 9.52 -13.97
CA ASP A 22 11.50 10.90 -14.36
C ASP A 22 10.15 11.59 -14.59
N ASN A 23 9.93 12.66 -13.86
CA ASN A 23 8.82 13.60 -14.03
C ASN A 23 7.43 12.93 -14.11
N LEU A 24 7.19 11.89 -13.31
CA LEU A 24 5.93 11.16 -13.29
C LEU A 24 4.83 12.00 -12.65
N SER A 25 3.76 12.26 -13.40
CA SER A 25 2.55 12.87 -12.89
C SER A 25 1.37 11.98 -13.21
N MET A 26 0.56 11.67 -12.19
CA MET A 26 -0.64 10.85 -12.33
C MET A 26 -1.63 11.14 -11.21
N GLU A 27 -2.89 10.80 -11.45
CA GLU A 27 -3.97 10.91 -10.48
C GLU A 27 -4.77 9.61 -10.46
N VAL A 28 -5.31 9.27 -9.29
CA VAL A 28 -6.23 8.15 -9.08
C VAL A 28 -7.47 8.68 -8.39
N GLY A 29 -8.62 8.53 -9.03
CA GLY A 29 -9.92 8.93 -8.51
C GLY A 29 -10.50 7.92 -7.51
N GLU A 30 -11.58 8.30 -6.84
CA GLU A 30 -12.35 7.39 -5.96
C GLU A 30 -13.06 6.32 -6.81
N GLY A 31 -12.94 5.04 -6.41
CA GLY A 31 -13.50 3.90 -7.14
C GLY A 31 -12.82 3.64 -8.49
N GLU A 32 -11.66 4.23 -8.76
CA GLU A 32 -10.91 4.04 -10.00
C GLU A 32 -9.87 2.93 -9.85
N ILE A 33 -9.71 2.14 -10.91
CA ILE A 33 -8.61 1.16 -11.04
C ILE A 33 -7.62 1.70 -12.06
N VAL A 34 -6.42 2.04 -11.59
CA VAL A 34 -5.32 2.52 -12.45
C VAL A 34 -4.22 1.47 -12.51
N ALA A 35 -3.79 1.12 -13.72
CA ALA A 35 -2.71 0.16 -13.96
C ALA A 35 -1.43 0.87 -14.41
N LEU A 36 -0.32 0.60 -13.71
CA LEU A 36 1.01 1.01 -14.12
C LEU A 36 1.67 -0.10 -14.93
N ILE A 37 1.75 0.07 -16.25
CA ILE A 37 2.22 -0.94 -17.20
C ILE A 37 3.58 -0.52 -17.78
N GLY A 38 4.46 -1.48 -17.98
CA GLY A 38 5.76 -1.26 -18.61
C GLY A 38 6.66 -2.49 -18.53
N PRO A 39 7.76 -2.55 -19.30
CA PRO A 39 8.70 -3.66 -19.26
C PRO A 39 9.42 -3.76 -17.90
N ASN A 40 10.16 -4.86 -17.71
CA ASN A 40 11.03 -4.99 -16.55
C ASN A 40 12.12 -3.90 -16.59
N GLY A 41 12.39 -3.28 -15.43
CA GLY A 41 13.31 -2.15 -15.34
C GLY A 41 12.71 -0.77 -15.66
N ALA A 42 11.44 -0.67 -16.08
CA ALA A 42 10.79 0.62 -16.37
C ALA A 42 10.46 1.49 -15.13
N GLY A 43 10.98 1.14 -13.95
CA GLY A 43 10.77 1.95 -12.74
C GLY A 43 9.46 1.71 -11.99
N LYS A 44 8.61 0.74 -12.38
CA LYS A 44 7.32 0.46 -11.74
C LYS A 44 7.45 0.25 -10.21
N THR A 45 8.29 -0.69 -9.79
CA THR A 45 8.54 -0.96 -8.37
C THR A 45 9.15 0.25 -7.65
N THR A 46 9.98 1.04 -8.35
CA THR A 46 10.51 2.30 -7.81
C THR A 46 9.40 3.31 -7.57
N ALA A 47 8.47 3.48 -8.51
CA ALA A 47 7.31 4.35 -8.34
C ALA A 47 6.45 3.89 -7.14
N PHE A 48 6.16 2.60 -7.01
CA PHE A 48 5.46 2.03 -5.84
C PHE A 48 6.21 2.30 -4.53
N ASN A 49 7.54 2.14 -4.52
CA ASN A 49 8.37 2.43 -3.34
C ASN A 49 8.34 3.91 -2.95
N VAL A 50 8.28 4.82 -3.92
CA VAL A 50 8.12 6.26 -3.67
C VAL A 50 6.72 6.54 -3.13
N VAL A 51 5.67 6.02 -3.75
CA VAL A 51 4.27 6.22 -3.29
C VAL A 51 4.08 5.73 -1.86
N THR A 52 4.71 4.63 -1.47
CA THR A 52 4.61 4.07 -0.11
C THR A 52 5.61 4.64 0.90
N GLY A 53 6.45 5.60 0.48
CA GLY A 53 7.42 6.27 1.35
C GLY A 53 8.63 5.41 1.74
N VAL A 54 8.84 4.26 1.09
CA VAL A 54 10.07 3.46 1.24
C VAL A 54 11.26 4.27 0.74
N TYR A 55 11.07 5.00 -0.37
CA TYR A 55 12.01 6.00 -0.86
C TYR A 55 11.37 7.38 -0.84
N ALA A 56 12.10 8.38 -0.39
CA ALA A 56 11.72 9.77 -0.65
C ALA A 56 12.04 10.10 -2.12
N PRO A 57 11.17 10.79 -2.85
CA PRO A 57 11.48 11.22 -4.20
C PRO A 57 12.71 12.16 -4.20
N THR A 58 13.43 12.20 -5.29
CA THR A 58 14.49 13.20 -5.46
C THR A 58 13.89 14.59 -5.76
N ASN A 59 12.77 14.62 -6.47
CA ASN A 59 11.98 15.81 -6.76
C ASN A 59 10.50 15.44 -6.88
N GLY A 60 9.60 16.38 -6.58
CA GLY A 60 8.17 16.23 -6.74
C GLY A 60 7.38 16.14 -5.44
N CYS A 61 6.06 16.12 -5.57
CA CYS A 61 5.14 16.04 -4.44
C CYS A 61 4.09 14.94 -4.65
N LEU A 62 3.74 14.26 -3.55
CA LEU A 62 2.69 13.24 -3.50
C LEU A 62 1.62 13.66 -2.49
N TYR A 63 0.37 13.46 -2.89
CA TYR A 63 -0.81 13.84 -2.09
C TYR A 63 -1.74 12.65 -1.95
N LEU A 64 -2.31 12.49 -0.76
CA LEU A 64 -3.39 11.55 -0.46
C LEU A 64 -4.59 12.33 0.06
N ASP A 65 -5.76 12.17 -0.55
CA ASP A 65 -6.98 12.98 -0.28
C ASP A 65 -6.68 14.49 -0.26
N GLY A 66 -5.88 14.97 -1.21
CA GLY A 66 -5.47 16.37 -1.33
C GLY A 66 -4.46 16.85 -0.29
N LYS A 67 -4.04 16.00 0.66
CA LYS A 67 -3.04 16.34 1.69
C LYS A 67 -1.66 15.87 1.25
N PRO A 68 -0.64 16.77 1.19
CA PRO A 68 0.72 16.38 0.86
C PRO A 68 1.28 15.47 1.97
N TYR A 69 2.01 14.43 1.58
CA TYR A 69 2.65 13.51 2.53
C TYR A 69 4.12 13.24 2.22
N LEU A 70 4.55 13.42 0.97
CA LEU A 70 5.94 13.42 0.54
C LEU A 70 6.14 14.58 -0.43
N CYS A 71 7.05 15.51 -0.13
CA CYS A 71 7.47 16.57 -1.04
C CYS A 71 8.96 16.78 -0.86
N GLU A 72 9.70 16.66 -1.96
CA GLU A 72 11.15 16.86 -1.98
C GLU A 72 11.57 17.65 -3.22
N HIS A 73 12.73 18.28 -3.12
CA HIS A 73 13.39 18.93 -4.24
C HIS A 73 14.90 18.94 -4.00
N PRO A 74 15.70 18.82 -5.05
CA PRO A 74 17.15 18.80 -4.90
C PRO A 74 17.66 20.17 -4.43
N THR A 75 18.52 20.15 -3.39
CA THR A 75 19.13 21.36 -2.82
C THR A 75 20.66 21.23 -2.76
N GLY A 76 21.37 22.33 -2.73
CA GLY A 76 22.81 22.35 -2.58
C GLY A 76 23.54 21.53 -3.65
N ARG A 77 24.44 20.63 -3.22
CA ARG A 77 25.20 19.75 -4.13
C ARG A 77 24.29 18.80 -4.92
N ALA A 78 23.22 18.30 -4.30
CA ALA A 78 22.27 17.42 -4.97
C ALA A 78 21.57 18.08 -6.17
N LYS A 79 21.43 19.41 -6.19
CA LYS A 79 20.91 20.16 -7.35
C LYS A 79 21.87 20.11 -8.54
N HIS A 80 23.18 20.09 -8.29
CA HIS A 80 24.21 20.01 -9.33
C HIS A 80 24.24 18.63 -10.01
N ASP A 81 23.98 17.59 -9.23
CA ASP A 81 24.02 16.20 -9.67
C ASP A 81 22.65 15.69 -10.16
N TYR A 82 21.64 16.56 -10.17
CA TYR A 82 20.28 16.21 -10.56
C TYR A 82 20.16 16.11 -12.09
N LEU A 83 19.64 14.97 -12.57
CA LEU A 83 19.51 14.65 -13.99
C LEU A 83 18.04 14.60 -14.46
N GLY A 84 17.09 14.82 -13.55
CA GLY A 84 15.66 14.85 -13.88
C GLY A 84 15.27 16.08 -14.70
N SER A 85 14.15 15.97 -15.42
CA SER A 85 13.74 16.98 -16.39
C SER A 85 13.04 18.21 -15.80
N ASP A 86 12.63 18.19 -14.52
CA ASP A 86 11.85 19.27 -13.90
C ASP A 86 12.24 19.55 -12.44
N VAL A 87 13.12 20.51 -12.22
CA VAL A 87 13.59 20.93 -10.86
C VAL A 87 12.86 22.17 -10.35
N GLU A 88 12.49 23.11 -11.21
CA GLU A 88 12.16 24.47 -10.78
C GLU A 88 10.82 24.60 -10.07
N LYS A 89 9.86 23.72 -10.39
CA LYS A 89 8.50 23.81 -9.87
C LYS A 89 8.41 23.68 -8.34
N PHE A 90 9.30 22.95 -7.71
CA PHE A 90 9.31 22.69 -6.26
C PHE A 90 10.44 23.42 -5.54
N ALA A 91 11.30 24.14 -6.25
CA ALA A 91 12.38 24.90 -5.65
C ALA A 91 11.85 25.92 -4.62
N GLY A 92 12.40 25.86 -3.40
CA GLY A 92 12.00 26.76 -2.31
C GLY A 92 10.70 26.36 -1.56
N LYS A 93 10.02 25.28 -1.95
CA LYS A 93 8.92 24.73 -1.14
C LYS A 93 9.47 23.97 0.06
N PRO A 94 8.77 23.94 1.21
CA PRO A 94 9.20 23.15 2.35
C PRO A 94 9.17 21.65 2.01
N THR A 95 10.22 20.94 2.39
CA THR A 95 10.28 19.48 2.28
C THR A 95 9.34 18.83 3.30
N LEU A 96 8.68 17.75 2.91
CA LEU A 96 7.80 16.96 3.76
C LEU A 96 8.08 15.49 3.54
N ARG A 97 8.33 14.76 4.62
CA ARG A 97 8.59 13.32 4.54
C ARG A 97 7.88 12.59 5.66
N LYS A 98 6.81 11.86 5.30
CA LYS A 98 6.17 10.91 6.22
C LYS A 98 6.83 9.54 6.09
N THR A 99 6.84 8.81 7.20
CA THR A 99 7.31 7.43 7.24
C THR A 99 6.24 6.47 6.69
N PRO A 100 6.62 5.26 6.21
CA PRO A 100 5.66 4.28 5.68
C PRO A 100 4.49 3.96 6.63
N ASP A 101 4.75 3.86 7.94
CA ASP A 101 3.71 3.62 8.95
C ASP A 101 2.73 4.80 9.05
N GLN A 102 3.21 6.05 8.95
CA GLN A 102 2.36 7.23 8.91
C GLN A 102 1.52 7.28 7.64
N ILE A 103 2.08 6.88 6.49
CA ILE A 103 1.38 6.82 5.20
C ILE A 103 0.30 5.73 5.25
N THR A 104 0.60 4.56 5.82
CA THR A 104 -0.40 3.50 6.01
C THR A 104 -1.56 3.97 6.91
N LYS A 105 -1.27 4.69 7.99
CA LYS A 105 -2.30 5.30 8.86
C LYS A 105 -3.14 6.38 8.15
N MET A 106 -2.64 6.96 7.08
CA MET A 106 -3.42 7.87 6.22
C MET A 106 -4.37 7.13 5.28
N GLY A 107 -4.30 5.81 5.20
CA GLY A 107 -5.18 4.99 4.38
C GLY A 107 -4.55 4.48 3.07
N LEU A 108 -3.22 4.37 2.99
CA LEU A 108 -2.55 3.78 1.84
C LEU A 108 -1.98 2.41 2.24
N ALA A 109 -2.52 1.33 1.67
CA ALA A 109 -2.01 -0.02 1.87
C ALA A 109 -1.34 -0.56 0.59
N ARG A 110 -0.40 -1.50 0.75
CA ARG A 110 0.28 -2.18 -0.35
C ARG A 110 0.45 -3.66 -0.06
N THR A 111 0.20 -4.51 -1.07
CA THR A 111 0.73 -5.86 -1.11
C THR A 111 2.14 -5.85 -1.68
N PHE A 112 2.96 -6.83 -1.33
CA PHE A 112 4.33 -6.92 -1.85
C PHE A 112 4.43 -7.99 -2.93
N GLN A 113 5.41 -7.87 -3.83
CA GLN A 113 5.70 -8.87 -4.86
C GLN A 113 5.93 -10.27 -4.23
N ASN A 114 6.72 -10.33 -3.17
CA ASN A 114 6.89 -11.55 -2.36
C ASN A 114 5.89 -11.52 -1.20
N ILE A 115 5.08 -12.55 -1.08
CA ILE A 115 4.08 -12.70 -0.03
C ILE A 115 4.75 -12.58 1.35
N ARG A 116 4.22 -11.68 2.20
CA ARG A 116 4.73 -11.42 3.55
C ARG A 116 3.65 -11.72 4.59
N LEU A 117 3.37 -13.01 4.80
CA LEU A 117 2.48 -13.47 5.84
C LEU A 117 3.25 -13.83 7.12
N PHE A 118 2.57 -13.80 8.25
CA PHE A 118 3.05 -14.46 9.47
C PHE A 118 2.79 -15.96 9.32
N GLY A 119 3.74 -16.69 8.73
CA GLY A 119 3.59 -18.07 8.30
C GLY A 119 3.17 -19.03 9.40
N ASN A 120 3.58 -18.79 10.65
CA ASN A 120 3.28 -19.63 11.82
C ASN A 120 1.94 -19.30 12.49
N LEU A 121 1.27 -18.23 12.05
CA LEU A 121 -0.04 -17.85 12.55
C LEU A 121 -1.13 -18.41 11.67
N THR A 122 -2.34 -18.51 12.21
CA THR A 122 -3.51 -18.91 11.45
C THR A 122 -3.91 -17.84 10.43
N VAL A 123 -4.74 -18.22 9.47
CA VAL A 123 -5.36 -17.34 8.49
C VAL A 123 -6.09 -16.20 9.20
N PHE A 124 -6.88 -16.52 10.23
CA PHE A 124 -7.62 -15.53 11.01
C PHE A 124 -6.69 -14.57 11.77
N GLU A 125 -5.68 -15.07 12.44
CA GLU A 125 -4.73 -14.25 13.20
C GLU A 125 -3.97 -13.27 12.31
N ASN A 126 -3.62 -13.67 11.07
CA ASN A 126 -2.98 -12.78 10.10
C ASN A 126 -3.83 -11.54 9.80
N VAL A 127 -5.15 -11.70 9.65
CA VAL A 127 -6.08 -10.57 9.38
C VAL A 127 -6.32 -9.76 10.67
N LEU A 128 -6.52 -10.44 11.80
CA LEU A 128 -6.81 -9.80 13.08
C LEU A 128 -5.67 -8.86 13.52
N ILE A 129 -4.41 -9.27 13.35
CA ILE A 129 -3.25 -8.42 13.67
C ILE A 129 -3.29 -7.10 12.90
N ALA A 130 -3.68 -7.13 11.63
CA ALA A 130 -3.77 -5.91 10.82
C ALA A 130 -4.89 -4.96 11.31
N LYS A 131 -6.02 -5.50 11.81
CA LYS A 131 -7.08 -4.70 12.43
C LYS A 131 -6.60 -3.95 13.67
N HIS A 132 -5.68 -4.51 14.44
CA HIS A 132 -5.12 -3.86 15.63
C HIS A 132 -4.32 -2.58 15.34
N MET A 133 -3.94 -2.31 14.09
CA MET A 133 -3.26 -1.07 13.71
C MET A 133 -4.09 0.18 14.04
N HIS A 134 -5.42 0.08 14.02
CA HIS A 134 -6.35 1.17 14.34
C HIS A 134 -6.92 1.10 15.76
N ALA A 135 -6.51 0.11 16.55
CA ALA A 135 -7.00 0.00 17.94
C ALA A 135 -6.57 1.23 18.75
N LYS A 136 -7.54 1.89 19.37
CA LYS A 136 -7.34 3.10 20.19
C LYS A 136 -6.90 2.80 21.63
N GLY A 137 -6.74 1.54 21.99
CA GLY A 137 -6.38 1.10 23.33
C GLY A 137 -4.90 1.36 23.63
N GLY A 138 -4.61 2.29 24.55
CA GLY A 138 -3.28 2.42 25.15
C GLY A 138 -2.92 1.19 26.00
N PHE A 139 -1.64 1.06 26.37
CA PHE A 139 -1.10 -0.03 27.20
C PHE A 139 -1.96 -0.32 28.46
N LEU A 140 -2.50 0.70 29.11
CA LEU A 140 -3.37 0.55 30.27
C LEU A 140 -4.73 -0.09 29.94
N ALA A 141 -5.34 0.23 28.79
CA ALA A 141 -6.61 -0.37 28.38
C ALA A 141 -6.46 -1.85 28.01
N ALA A 142 -5.33 -2.23 27.39
CA ALA A 142 -4.98 -3.62 27.13
C ALA A 142 -4.77 -4.41 28.44
N THR A 143 -4.10 -3.82 29.44
CA THR A 143 -3.82 -4.46 30.73
C THR A 143 -5.09 -4.73 31.56
N PHE A 144 -6.10 -3.87 31.43
CA PHE A 144 -7.35 -4.00 32.21
C PHE A 144 -8.51 -4.67 31.45
N HIS A 145 -8.27 -5.28 30.29
CA HIS A 145 -9.30 -5.93 29.44
C HIS A 145 -10.54 -5.05 29.17
N LEU A 146 -10.37 -3.73 29.12
CA LEU A 146 -11.47 -2.78 28.94
C LEU A 146 -12.01 -2.72 27.50
N ASN A 147 -11.38 -3.42 26.55
CA ASN A 147 -11.68 -3.33 25.12
C ASN A 147 -12.51 -4.51 24.57
N GLY A 148 -13.25 -5.25 25.40
CA GLY A 148 -13.99 -6.44 24.94
C GLY A 148 -14.96 -6.19 23.76
N LYS A 149 -15.61 -5.03 23.72
CA LYS A 149 -16.49 -4.65 22.59
C LYS A 149 -15.71 -4.35 21.31
N GLU A 150 -14.55 -3.71 21.42
CA GLU A 150 -13.66 -3.40 20.30
C GLU A 150 -13.04 -4.68 19.73
N GLU A 151 -12.57 -5.56 20.60
CA GLU A 151 -12.05 -6.87 20.22
C GLU A 151 -13.12 -7.72 19.49
N THR A 152 -14.35 -7.77 20.00
CA THR A 152 -15.46 -8.49 19.36
C THR A 152 -15.76 -7.91 17.97
N ARG A 153 -15.72 -6.58 17.82
CA ARG A 153 -15.91 -5.92 16.54
C ARG A 153 -14.81 -6.30 15.56
N MET A 154 -13.54 -6.18 15.96
CA MET A 154 -12.39 -6.51 15.11
C MET A 154 -12.41 -7.98 14.65
N ARG A 155 -12.81 -8.91 15.53
CA ARG A 155 -12.97 -10.33 15.19
C ARG A 155 -14.05 -10.55 14.16
N ARG A 156 -15.20 -9.88 14.29
CA ARG A 156 -16.28 -9.95 13.30
C ARG A 156 -15.81 -9.39 11.95
N GLU A 157 -15.22 -8.19 11.92
CA GLU A 157 -14.72 -7.56 10.70
C GLU A 157 -13.62 -8.40 10.04
N ALA A 158 -12.76 -9.08 10.82
CA ALA A 158 -11.76 -10.00 10.29
C ALA A 158 -12.41 -11.21 9.61
N MET A 159 -13.49 -11.77 10.18
CA MET A 159 -14.26 -12.85 9.55
C MET A 159 -14.95 -12.40 8.27
N GLU A 160 -15.58 -11.23 8.25
CA GLU A 160 -16.20 -10.65 7.05
C GLU A 160 -15.17 -10.50 5.91
N LEU A 161 -13.95 -10.05 6.23
CA LEU A 161 -12.87 -9.98 5.24
C LEU A 161 -12.44 -11.36 4.72
N LEU A 162 -12.39 -12.37 5.59
CA LEU A 162 -12.10 -13.75 5.17
C LEU A 162 -13.21 -14.33 4.29
N GLU A 163 -14.47 -13.98 4.54
CA GLU A 163 -15.59 -14.36 3.66
C GLU A 163 -15.45 -13.72 2.29
N ILE A 164 -15.14 -12.41 2.24
CA ILE A 164 -14.93 -11.66 1.00
C ILE A 164 -13.84 -12.30 0.13
N VAL A 165 -12.70 -12.72 0.73
CA VAL A 165 -11.60 -13.34 -0.02
C VAL A 165 -11.76 -14.86 -0.20
N GLY A 166 -12.86 -15.46 0.29
CA GLY A 166 -13.14 -16.90 0.16
C GLY A 166 -12.24 -17.80 1.01
N LEU A 167 -11.80 -17.32 2.19
CA LEU A 167 -10.92 -18.05 3.12
C LEU A 167 -11.56 -18.34 4.48
N ALA A 168 -12.85 -18.07 4.68
CA ALA A 168 -13.54 -18.21 5.97
C ALA A 168 -13.46 -19.64 6.53
N GLU A 169 -13.62 -20.67 5.68
CA GLU A 169 -13.55 -22.09 6.08
C GLU A 169 -12.13 -22.53 6.49
N LEU A 170 -11.10 -21.76 6.08
CA LEU A 170 -9.69 -22.03 6.37
C LEU A 170 -9.15 -21.17 7.51
N LYS A 171 -10.01 -20.50 8.27
CA LYS A 171 -9.64 -19.50 9.29
C LYS A 171 -8.64 -20.03 10.34
N ASP A 172 -8.76 -21.32 10.69
CA ASP A 172 -7.94 -21.98 11.72
C ASP A 172 -6.69 -22.65 11.14
N GLU A 173 -6.54 -22.68 9.80
CA GLU A 173 -5.37 -23.23 9.12
C GLU A 173 -4.15 -22.30 9.31
N THR A 174 -2.97 -22.92 9.39
CA THR A 174 -1.70 -22.18 9.42
C THR A 174 -1.42 -21.55 8.05
N ALA A 175 -1.09 -20.26 8.01
CA ALA A 175 -0.94 -19.53 6.76
C ALA A 175 0.12 -20.12 5.81
N SER A 176 1.21 -20.73 6.35
CA SER A 176 2.23 -21.41 5.54
C SER A 176 1.72 -22.67 4.82
N ASN A 177 0.63 -23.28 5.29
CA ASN A 177 0.07 -24.50 4.70
C ASN A 177 -0.85 -24.23 3.51
N LEU A 178 -1.24 -22.97 3.31
CA LEU A 178 -2.10 -22.57 2.20
C LEU A 178 -1.38 -22.71 0.84
N PRO A 179 -2.08 -23.12 -0.23
CA PRO A 179 -1.62 -22.94 -1.60
C PRO A 179 -1.29 -21.48 -1.91
N TYR A 180 -0.38 -21.24 -2.88
CA TYR A 180 0.12 -19.91 -3.20
C TYR A 180 -1.00 -18.89 -3.50
N GLY A 181 -1.99 -19.26 -4.32
CA GLY A 181 -3.12 -18.39 -4.63
C GLY A 181 -3.94 -17.97 -3.40
N GLN A 182 -4.12 -18.91 -2.43
CA GLN A 182 -4.81 -18.62 -1.18
C GLN A 182 -3.95 -17.73 -0.25
N GLN A 183 -2.62 -17.94 -0.22
CA GLN A 183 -1.72 -17.05 0.50
C GLN A 183 -1.79 -15.61 -0.04
N ARG A 184 -1.91 -15.44 -1.36
CA ARG A 184 -2.07 -14.14 -2.00
C ARG A 184 -3.39 -13.48 -1.63
N ARG A 185 -4.50 -14.24 -1.61
CA ARG A 185 -5.80 -13.74 -1.13
C ARG A 185 -5.74 -13.31 0.34
N LEU A 186 -5.03 -14.08 1.19
CA LEU A 186 -4.82 -13.72 2.59
C LEU A 186 -4.01 -12.44 2.74
N GLU A 187 -2.98 -12.22 1.92
CA GLU A 187 -2.21 -10.97 1.91
C GLU A 187 -3.08 -9.76 1.55
N ILE A 188 -3.98 -9.92 0.57
CA ILE A 188 -4.95 -8.88 0.20
C ILE A 188 -5.92 -8.63 1.37
N ALA A 189 -6.47 -9.67 2.00
CA ALA A 189 -7.34 -9.52 3.17
C ALA A 189 -6.64 -8.76 4.31
N ARG A 190 -5.36 -9.04 4.55
CA ARG A 190 -4.54 -8.30 5.51
C ARG A 190 -4.38 -6.82 5.16
N ALA A 191 -4.17 -6.52 3.89
CA ALA A 191 -4.07 -5.14 3.43
C ALA A 191 -5.42 -4.41 3.58
N LEU A 192 -6.54 -5.05 3.22
CA LEU A 192 -7.90 -4.53 3.41
C LEU A 192 -8.27 -4.34 4.89
N ALA A 193 -7.73 -5.18 5.78
CA ALA A 193 -7.97 -5.06 7.22
C ALA A 193 -7.44 -3.76 7.82
N THR A 194 -6.58 -3.03 7.12
CA THR A 194 -6.14 -1.68 7.53
C THR A 194 -7.09 -0.57 7.10
N ASP A 195 -8.29 -0.89 6.59
CA ASP A 195 -9.30 0.05 6.10
C ASP A 195 -8.72 1.11 5.13
N PRO A 196 -8.05 0.69 4.05
CA PRO A 196 -7.33 1.63 3.19
C PRO A 196 -8.27 2.43 2.29
N ARG A 197 -7.92 3.71 2.06
CA ARG A 197 -8.51 4.56 1.00
C ARG A 197 -7.98 4.21 -0.39
N LEU A 198 -6.75 3.68 -0.43
CA LEU A 198 -6.08 3.24 -1.64
C LEU A 198 -5.30 1.96 -1.39
N LEU A 199 -5.55 0.94 -2.19
CA LEU A 199 -4.81 -0.30 -2.18
C LEU A 199 -3.90 -0.40 -3.40
N LEU A 200 -2.60 -0.55 -3.17
CA LEU A 200 -1.59 -0.80 -4.20
C LEU A 200 -1.32 -2.31 -4.29
N LEU A 201 -1.54 -2.87 -5.48
CA LEU A 201 -1.28 -4.28 -5.78
C LEU A 201 -0.02 -4.39 -6.65
N ASP A 202 1.07 -4.92 -6.11
CA ASP A 202 2.33 -5.10 -6.84
C ASP A 202 2.39 -6.50 -7.42
N GLU A 203 2.23 -6.60 -8.75
CA GLU A 203 2.18 -7.86 -9.50
C GLU A 203 1.24 -8.92 -8.87
N PRO A 204 -0.04 -8.61 -8.62
CA PRO A 204 -0.92 -9.44 -7.79
C PRO A 204 -1.16 -10.85 -8.35
N ALA A 205 -1.05 -11.04 -9.67
CA ALA A 205 -1.23 -12.32 -10.34
C ALA A 205 0.08 -13.10 -10.58
N ALA A 206 1.23 -12.59 -10.13
CA ALA A 206 2.50 -13.27 -10.32
C ALA A 206 2.50 -14.65 -9.65
N GLY A 207 2.82 -15.70 -10.42
CA GLY A 207 2.86 -17.08 -9.92
C GLY A 207 1.50 -17.79 -9.79
N MET A 208 0.41 -17.13 -10.16
CA MET A 208 -0.94 -17.72 -10.21
C MET A 208 -1.17 -18.46 -11.52
N ASN A 209 -2.02 -19.49 -11.48
CA ASN A 209 -2.53 -20.12 -12.69
C ASN A 209 -3.60 -19.23 -13.36
N PRO A 210 -4.00 -19.51 -14.63
CA PRO A 210 -4.98 -18.67 -15.34
C PRO A 210 -6.34 -18.56 -14.64
N GLN A 211 -6.81 -19.62 -13.99
CA GLN A 211 -8.08 -19.63 -13.27
C GLN A 211 -8.02 -18.73 -12.04
N GLU A 212 -6.96 -18.84 -11.23
CA GLU A 212 -6.73 -18.00 -10.06
C GLU A 212 -6.61 -16.51 -10.45
N THR A 213 -5.99 -16.24 -11.60
CA THR A 213 -5.86 -14.87 -12.14
C THR A 213 -7.22 -14.27 -12.50
N LEU A 214 -8.11 -15.05 -13.12
CA LEU A 214 -9.47 -14.62 -13.43
C LEU A 214 -10.27 -14.32 -12.16
N GLU A 215 -10.26 -15.23 -11.21
CA GLU A 215 -10.94 -15.06 -9.91
C GLU A 215 -10.44 -13.82 -9.15
N LEU A 216 -9.12 -13.57 -9.14
CA LEU A 216 -8.55 -12.38 -8.54
C LEU A 216 -8.99 -11.11 -9.27
N THR A 217 -9.09 -11.15 -10.60
CA THR A 217 -9.52 -10.01 -11.41
C THR A 217 -10.98 -9.66 -11.15
N GLU A 218 -11.85 -10.66 -11.04
CA GLU A 218 -13.27 -10.49 -10.69
C GLU A 218 -13.38 -9.90 -9.27
N PHE A 219 -12.67 -10.49 -8.31
CA PHE A 219 -12.61 -9.99 -6.94
C PHE A 219 -12.22 -8.50 -6.85
N ILE A 220 -11.16 -8.08 -7.57
CA ILE A 220 -10.72 -6.68 -7.57
C ILE A 220 -11.80 -5.76 -8.19
N ARG A 221 -12.53 -6.21 -9.20
CA ARG A 221 -13.61 -5.43 -9.84
C ARG A 221 -14.82 -5.25 -8.93
N GLU A 222 -15.18 -6.26 -8.17
CA GLU A 222 -16.33 -6.24 -7.27
C GLU A 222 -16.08 -5.40 -6.01
N ASN A 223 -14.83 -5.29 -5.57
CA ASN A 223 -14.44 -4.65 -4.32
C ASN A 223 -13.66 -3.32 -4.51
N ARG A 224 -13.90 -2.62 -5.61
CA ARG A 224 -13.29 -1.32 -5.92
C ARG A 224 -14.00 -0.14 -5.22
#